data_0749dfdf404410d0ef3165c21e13f4ba
#
_entry.id   0749dfdf404410d0ef3165c21e13f4ba
#
_cell.length_a   1.000
_cell.length_b   1.000
_cell.length_c   1.000
_cell.angle_alpha   90.00
_cell.angle_beta   90.00
_cell.angle_gamma   90.00
#
_symmetry.space_group_name_H-M   'P 1'
#
loop_
_entity.id
_entity.type
_entity.pdbx_description
1 polymer ?
#
loop_
_entity_poly.entity_id
_entity_poly.type
_entity_poly.pdbx_seq_one_letter_code
_entity_poly.pdbx_strand_id
1 'polypeptide(L)'
;MIRHRCFPAEPWAVRETELDISVLAQSESIFALSNGHIGLRANLEEGEPHGVPGTYLNSFYETHPLPYAEPGYGYPEVGHTLVNVTNGKIIRLLVDDAPFDVRYGRLRAHERVLDFRDGALRRRVEWVSPAGQAVRVSSVRLVSFVQRAVVAILYEVEPIGASARLVVQSELVANEPLPAVVGGDPRAGSGAGSALRCEYFSDHDARVVLVHSTKESGLRMAAGMDHVVEGPPATQTSAESSEDLGRVTVSTELEPGQHLRLVKFLGYGWSGRRSLPSVRDQVEAALAAARRSGWEGLLAAQRDYLGDFWDRADVELEGDAELQQAVRFALFHTLQASARAEGRAIPAKGLTGPGYEGHTFWDTETFVLQPLTYTVPHAADDALRWRHARPRPRQREGSQARRGRLPLAHHPRPAILGVLASQHRSLPHQRRYRRRGRPLLAGDRGRRVRA
;
A
#
# COMPACT_ATOMS: atom_id res chain seq x y z
N MET A 1 -14.91 6.96 -10.26
CA MET A 1 -14.80 5.76 -11.05
C MET A 1 -13.69 5.84 -12.09
N ILE A 2 -13.05 4.70 -12.40
CA ILE A 2 -11.93 4.64 -13.34
C ILE A 2 -12.51 4.61 -14.75
N ARG A 3 -12.61 5.77 -15.39
CA ARG A 3 -13.07 5.85 -16.78
C ARG A 3 -11.88 5.63 -17.72
N HIS A 4 -11.49 4.39 -17.90
CA HIS A 4 -10.46 4.00 -18.84
C HIS A 4 -10.85 2.68 -19.52
N ARG A 5 -10.58 2.54 -20.82
CA ARG A 5 -11.02 1.39 -21.65
C ARG A 5 -10.56 0.04 -21.10
N CYS A 6 -9.41 0.02 -20.38
CA CYS A 6 -8.84 -1.20 -19.83
C CYS A 6 -9.52 -1.67 -18.53
N PHE A 7 -10.48 -0.91 -17.99
CA PHE A 7 -11.12 -1.21 -16.70
C PHE A 7 -12.64 -1.38 -16.87
N PRO A 8 -13.12 -2.57 -17.25
CA PRO A 8 -14.55 -2.85 -17.29
C PRO A 8 -15.18 -2.79 -15.90
N ALA A 9 -16.46 -2.39 -15.83
CA ALA A 9 -17.19 -2.38 -14.57
C ALA A 9 -17.63 -3.79 -14.19
N GLU A 10 -17.08 -4.29 -13.07
CA GLU A 10 -17.42 -5.59 -12.48
C GLU A 10 -17.85 -5.40 -11.02
N PRO A 11 -19.03 -5.85 -10.58
CA PRO A 11 -19.54 -5.56 -9.25
C PRO A 11 -18.65 -6.01 -8.08
N TRP A 12 -17.82 -7.04 -8.27
CA TRP A 12 -16.99 -7.64 -7.23
C TRP A 12 -15.48 -7.55 -7.46
N ALA A 13 -15.07 -6.90 -8.53
CA ALA A 13 -13.65 -6.82 -8.86
C ALA A 13 -13.31 -5.52 -9.57
N VAL A 14 -12.03 -5.15 -9.49
CA VAL A 14 -11.41 -4.28 -10.49
C VAL A 14 -10.54 -5.15 -11.38
N ARG A 15 -10.78 -5.06 -12.70
CA ARG A 15 -10.01 -5.78 -13.71
C ARG A 15 -9.30 -4.80 -14.61
N GLU A 16 -8.03 -5.06 -14.92
CA GLU A 16 -7.25 -4.43 -15.97
C GLU A 16 -7.01 -5.47 -17.07
N THR A 17 -7.53 -5.23 -18.26
CA THR A 17 -7.49 -6.17 -19.39
C THR A 17 -6.30 -5.96 -20.32
N GLU A 18 -5.66 -4.79 -20.26
CA GLU A 18 -4.49 -4.41 -21.04
C GLU A 18 -3.57 -3.56 -20.16
N LEU A 19 -2.25 -3.73 -20.29
CA LEU A 19 -1.26 -2.91 -19.61
C LEU A 19 -1.09 -1.57 -20.34
N ASP A 20 -1.45 -0.48 -19.68
CA ASP A 20 -1.15 0.87 -20.15
C ASP A 20 -0.14 1.54 -19.21
N ILE A 21 1.10 1.67 -19.69
CA ILE A 21 2.21 2.25 -18.90
C ILE A 21 1.95 3.73 -18.60
N SER A 22 1.18 4.44 -19.44
CA SER A 22 0.89 5.87 -19.22
C SER A 22 0.05 6.16 -17.98
N VAL A 23 -0.72 5.18 -17.50
CA VAL A 23 -1.53 5.26 -16.28
C VAL A 23 -1.03 4.34 -15.17
N LEU A 24 0.19 3.82 -15.29
CA LEU A 24 0.74 2.81 -14.38
C LEU A 24 0.73 3.27 -12.90
N ALA A 25 1.15 4.50 -12.61
CA ALA A 25 1.13 5.03 -11.25
C ALA A 25 -0.27 5.08 -10.62
N GLN A 26 -1.31 5.25 -11.45
CA GLN A 26 -2.71 5.23 -11.00
C GLN A 26 -3.17 3.79 -10.77
N SER A 27 -2.92 2.88 -11.69
CA SER A 27 -3.29 1.48 -11.56
C SER A 27 -2.57 0.81 -10.37
N GLU A 28 -1.32 1.16 -10.09
CA GLU A 28 -0.60 0.75 -8.88
C GLU A 28 -1.31 1.17 -7.57
N SER A 29 -1.99 2.31 -7.57
CA SER A 29 -2.78 2.76 -6.41
C SER A 29 -4.11 2.05 -6.31
N ILE A 30 -4.77 1.79 -7.46
CA ILE A 30 -6.07 1.13 -7.53
C ILE A 30 -6.00 -0.32 -7.06
N PHE A 31 -4.96 -1.03 -7.46
CA PHE A 31 -4.70 -2.42 -7.10
C PHE A 31 -3.88 -2.58 -5.81
N ALA A 32 -3.63 -1.49 -5.07
CA ALA A 32 -2.88 -1.55 -3.83
C ALA A 32 -3.57 -2.45 -2.80
N LEU A 33 -2.77 -3.25 -2.09
CA LEU A 33 -3.21 -4.12 -1.01
C LEU A 33 -2.72 -3.62 0.33
N SER A 34 -3.57 -3.69 1.34
CA SER A 34 -3.22 -3.33 2.72
C SER A 34 -4.08 -4.10 3.72
N ASN A 35 -3.67 -4.08 4.98
CA ASN A 35 -4.51 -4.52 6.09
C ASN A 35 -4.58 -3.47 7.22
N GLY A 36 -4.06 -2.25 6.98
CA GLY A 36 -3.97 -1.20 7.99
C GLY A 36 -2.67 -1.24 8.81
N HIS A 37 -1.86 -2.30 8.69
CA HIS A 37 -0.51 -2.39 9.23
C HIS A 37 0.57 -2.35 8.16
N ILE A 38 0.39 -3.16 7.12
CA ILE A 38 1.25 -3.22 5.93
C ILE A 38 0.45 -2.70 4.75
N GLY A 39 1.08 -1.91 3.89
CA GLY A 39 0.53 -1.48 2.62
C GLY A 39 1.52 -1.69 1.49
N LEU A 40 1.03 -2.24 0.40
CA LEU A 40 1.80 -2.53 -0.80
C LEU A 40 1.15 -1.86 -1.99
N ARG A 41 1.87 -0.99 -2.69
CA ARG A 41 1.45 -0.57 -4.03
C ARG A 41 1.53 -1.75 -4.98
N ALA A 42 0.66 -1.76 -5.96
CA ALA A 42 0.59 -2.88 -6.92
C ALA A 42 1.62 -2.73 -8.05
N ASN A 43 2.88 -2.49 -7.70
CA ASN A 43 3.98 -2.57 -8.65
C ASN A 43 4.05 -3.99 -9.22
N LEU A 44 4.54 -4.10 -10.47
CA LEU A 44 4.77 -5.38 -11.12
C LEU A 44 5.84 -6.18 -10.37
N GLU A 45 5.74 -7.50 -10.37
CA GLU A 45 6.67 -8.36 -9.63
C GLU A 45 8.10 -8.23 -10.14
N GLU A 46 8.30 -8.03 -11.42
CA GLU A 46 9.63 -7.83 -12.03
C GLU A 46 10.34 -6.53 -11.55
N GLY A 47 9.63 -5.66 -10.87
CA GLY A 47 10.13 -4.40 -10.33
C GLY A 47 10.12 -3.24 -11.33
N GLU A 48 10.17 -3.52 -12.61
CA GLU A 48 10.17 -2.56 -13.72
C GLU A 48 9.16 -2.97 -14.80
N PRO A 49 8.47 -2.03 -15.48
CA PRO A 49 8.41 -0.61 -15.12
C PRO A 49 7.57 -0.36 -13.87
N HIS A 50 7.83 0.74 -13.20
CA HIS A 50 7.00 1.21 -12.11
C HIS A 50 6.68 2.70 -12.24
N GLY A 51 5.51 3.12 -11.75
CA GLY A 51 5.14 4.53 -11.65
C GLY A 51 5.68 5.14 -10.34
N VAL A 52 5.28 4.54 -9.21
CA VAL A 52 5.77 4.93 -7.88
C VAL A 52 5.99 3.66 -7.07
N PRO A 53 7.23 3.30 -6.69
CA PRO A 53 7.47 2.18 -5.81
C PRO A 53 6.87 2.47 -4.43
N GLY A 54 6.41 1.43 -3.71
CA GLY A 54 5.88 1.65 -2.38
C GLY A 54 5.57 0.37 -1.62
N THR A 55 6.22 0.27 -0.47
CA THR A 55 5.93 -0.66 0.62
C THR A 55 5.92 0.18 1.89
N TYR A 56 4.83 0.11 2.66
CA TYR A 56 4.64 0.98 3.81
C TYR A 56 4.27 0.19 5.06
N LEU A 57 4.79 0.65 6.21
CA LEU A 57 4.35 0.20 7.53
C LEU A 57 3.65 1.34 8.23
N ASN A 58 2.44 1.10 8.72
CA ASN A 58 1.65 2.13 9.38
C ASN A 58 2.41 2.75 10.56
N SER A 59 2.49 4.08 10.58
CA SER A 59 3.18 4.88 11.59
C SER A 59 4.71 4.67 11.64
N PHE A 60 5.33 4.24 10.55
CA PHE A 60 6.78 4.17 10.41
C PHE A 60 7.27 5.36 9.60
N TYR A 61 7.79 6.39 10.27
CA TYR A 61 8.11 7.69 9.70
C TYR A 61 9.57 8.05 9.89
N GLU A 62 10.11 8.82 8.95
CA GLU A 62 11.36 9.55 9.11
C GLU A 62 11.08 11.01 9.45
N THR A 63 11.99 11.63 10.19
CA THR A 63 11.93 13.05 10.54
C THR A 63 12.84 13.86 9.62
N HIS A 64 12.40 15.05 9.27
CA HIS A 64 13.21 16.00 8.49
C HIS A 64 12.98 17.43 8.96
N PRO A 65 13.97 18.31 8.85
CA PRO A 65 13.80 19.72 9.19
C PRO A 65 12.84 20.39 8.22
N LEU A 66 12.04 21.34 8.72
CA LEU A 66 11.17 22.19 7.92
C LEU A 66 11.78 23.59 7.86
N PRO A 67 12.51 23.93 6.80
CA PRO A 67 13.07 25.27 6.64
C PRO A 67 11.96 26.28 6.30
N TYR A 68 11.92 27.37 7.06
CA TYR A 68 11.08 28.53 6.75
C TYR A 68 11.97 29.72 6.41
N ALA A 69 11.57 30.50 5.42
CA ALA A 69 12.27 31.76 5.10
C ALA A 69 12.23 32.73 6.27
N GLU A 70 11.09 32.75 7.01
CA GLU A 70 10.91 33.50 8.23
C GLU A 70 10.28 32.59 9.28
N PRO A 71 11.04 32.19 10.33
CA PRO A 71 10.49 31.37 11.41
C PRO A 71 9.44 32.16 12.21
N GLY A 72 8.32 31.51 12.52
CA GLY A 72 7.22 32.11 13.29
C GLY A 72 6.90 31.30 14.52
N TYR A 73 6.37 31.99 15.56
CA TYR A 73 5.92 31.30 16.77
C TYR A 73 4.84 30.24 16.43
N GLY A 74 5.06 29.03 16.88
CA GLY A 74 4.15 27.90 16.67
C GLY A 74 4.32 27.20 15.31
N TYR A 75 5.29 27.58 14.49
CA TYR A 75 5.66 26.82 13.31
C TYR A 75 6.42 25.55 13.72
N PRO A 76 6.10 24.39 13.14
CA PRO A 76 6.84 23.16 13.42
C PRO A 76 8.25 23.24 12.82
N GLU A 77 9.26 22.90 13.62
CA GLU A 77 10.64 22.86 13.17
C GLU A 77 10.98 21.58 12.42
N VAL A 78 10.18 20.52 12.65
CA VAL A 78 10.42 19.16 12.15
C VAL A 78 9.17 18.62 11.49
N GLY A 79 9.29 18.13 10.28
CA GLY A 79 8.31 17.33 9.56
C GLY A 79 8.52 15.84 9.75
N HIS A 80 7.53 15.08 9.32
CA HIS A 80 7.56 13.62 9.36
C HIS A 80 7.00 13.09 8.05
N THR A 81 7.71 12.16 7.43
CA THR A 81 7.31 11.56 6.16
C THR A 81 7.26 10.05 6.29
N LEU A 82 6.23 9.43 5.76
CA LEU A 82 6.09 7.98 5.69
C LEU A 82 7.25 7.39 4.88
N VAL A 83 7.94 6.41 5.47
CA VAL A 83 9.09 5.75 4.83
C VAL A 83 8.61 4.72 3.82
N ASN A 84 9.18 4.72 2.61
CA ASN A 84 9.17 3.56 1.73
C ASN A 84 10.12 2.52 2.34
N VAL A 85 9.56 1.47 2.95
CA VAL A 85 10.35 0.44 3.63
C VAL A 85 10.83 -0.62 2.64
N THR A 86 11.61 -1.60 3.14
CA THR A 86 12.14 -2.71 2.36
C THR A 86 11.08 -3.34 1.46
N ASN A 87 11.29 -3.28 0.16
CA ASN A 87 10.41 -3.84 -0.85
C ASN A 87 10.61 -5.36 -0.96
N GLY A 88 9.59 -6.13 -0.58
CA GLY A 88 9.60 -7.59 -0.73
C GLY A 88 8.77 -8.10 -1.90
N LYS A 89 8.19 -7.22 -2.73
CA LYS A 89 7.32 -7.64 -3.84
C LYS A 89 8.10 -8.18 -5.05
N ILE A 90 9.39 -7.85 -5.15
CA ILE A 90 10.19 -8.11 -6.34
C ILE A 90 10.44 -9.61 -6.53
N ILE A 91 10.10 -10.10 -7.72
CA ILE A 91 10.40 -11.44 -8.23
C ILE A 91 10.81 -11.27 -9.69
N ARG A 92 12.11 -11.21 -9.95
CA ARG A 92 12.67 -11.09 -11.30
C ARG A 92 12.72 -12.45 -11.95
N LEU A 93 12.48 -12.50 -13.25
CA LEU A 93 12.55 -13.72 -14.05
C LEU A 93 13.50 -13.50 -15.22
N LEU A 94 14.40 -14.44 -15.44
CA LEU A 94 15.16 -14.56 -16.67
C LEU A 94 14.71 -15.82 -17.41
N VAL A 95 14.49 -15.70 -18.71
CA VAL A 95 14.09 -16.77 -19.61
C VAL A 95 15.19 -16.91 -20.66
N ASP A 96 15.99 -17.99 -20.60
CA ASP A 96 17.16 -18.19 -21.43
C ASP A 96 18.09 -16.96 -21.50
N ASP A 97 18.43 -16.41 -20.34
CA ASP A 97 19.23 -15.19 -20.17
C ASP A 97 18.53 -13.86 -20.57
N ALA A 98 17.32 -13.88 -21.16
CA ALA A 98 16.55 -12.68 -21.43
C ALA A 98 15.73 -12.27 -20.17
N PRO A 99 15.91 -11.05 -19.62
CA PRO A 99 15.09 -10.61 -18.51
C PRO A 99 13.64 -10.42 -18.96
N PHE A 100 12.71 -10.95 -18.17
CA PHE A 100 11.29 -10.69 -18.35
C PHE A 100 10.98 -9.24 -17.98
N ASP A 101 10.66 -8.46 -19.01
CA ASP A 101 10.26 -7.07 -18.87
C ASP A 101 9.18 -6.77 -19.90
N VAL A 102 8.05 -6.27 -19.46
CA VAL A 102 6.90 -5.97 -20.32
C VAL A 102 7.15 -4.87 -21.36
N ARG A 103 8.24 -4.12 -21.22
CA ARG A 103 8.68 -3.08 -22.18
C ARG A 103 9.46 -3.69 -23.37
N TYR A 104 10.02 -4.88 -23.18
CA TYR A 104 10.85 -5.56 -24.16
C TYR A 104 10.21 -6.89 -24.58
N GLY A 105 10.48 -7.36 -25.77
CA GLY A 105 9.82 -8.53 -26.32
C GLY A 105 8.36 -8.21 -26.73
N ARG A 106 7.49 -9.20 -26.67
CA ARG A 106 6.08 -9.06 -27.08
C ARG A 106 5.14 -9.58 -26.00
N LEU A 107 4.35 -8.67 -25.43
CA LEU A 107 3.26 -9.00 -24.53
C LEU A 107 2.09 -9.53 -25.37
N ARG A 108 1.71 -10.82 -25.22
CA ARG A 108 0.58 -11.45 -25.92
C ARG A 108 -0.72 -11.31 -25.17
N ALA A 109 -0.64 -11.41 -23.84
CA ALA A 109 -1.77 -11.24 -22.95
C ALA A 109 -1.31 -10.58 -21.65
N HIS A 110 -2.19 -9.75 -21.08
CA HIS A 110 -2.01 -9.16 -19.76
C HIS A 110 -3.38 -9.01 -19.11
N GLU A 111 -3.48 -9.46 -17.89
CA GLU A 111 -4.65 -9.26 -17.05
C GLU A 111 -4.23 -9.08 -15.60
N ARG A 112 -4.83 -8.10 -14.90
CA ARG A 112 -4.79 -8.00 -13.43
C ARG A 112 -6.20 -7.92 -12.89
N VAL A 113 -6.46 -8.60 -11.78
CA VAL A 113 -7.76 -8.63 -11.11
C VAL A 113 -7.57 -8.52 -9.61
N LEU A 114 -8.20 -7.50 -9.01
CA LEU A 114 -8.39 -7.40 -7.57
C LEU A 114 -9.82 -7.86 -7.26
N ASP A 115 -9.99 -9.03 -6.71
CA ASP A 115 -11.29 -9.54 -6.25
C ASP A 115 -11.53 -9.10 -4.81
N PHE A 116 -12.65 -8.41 -4.56
CA PHE A 116 -12.99 -7.89 -3.23
C PHE A 116 -13.43 -8.98 -2.25
N ARG A 117 -13.84 -10.17 -2.75
CA ARG A 117 -14.31 -11.28 -1.92
C ARG A 117 -13.18 -12.05 -1.25
N ASP A 118 -11.99 -12.06 -1.85
CA ASP A 118 -10.83 -12.70 -1.23
C ASP A 118 -9.65 -11.74 -1.01
N GLY A 119 -9.78 -10.49 -1.46
CA GLY A 119 -8.79 -9.46 -1.24
C GLY A 119 -7.42 -9.79 -1.83
N ALA A 120 -7.39 -10.60 -2.89
CA ALA A 120 -6.18 -11.01 -3.57
C ALA A 120 -6.05 -10.31 -4.93
N LEU A 121 -4.84 -9.85 -5.22
CA LEU A 121 -4.48 -9.33 -6.53
C LEU A 121 -3.90 -10.47 -7.37
N ARG A 122 -4.57 -10.81 -8.45
CA ARG A 122 -4.15 -11.80 -9.44
C ARG A 122 -3.60 -11.11 -10.66
N ARG A 123 -2.55 -11.66 -11.23
CA ARG A 123 -1.99 -11.25 -12.51
C ARG A 123 -1.72 -12.46 -13.38
N ARG A 124 -2.01 -12.36 -14.68
CA ARG A 124 -1.66 -13.35 -15.69
C ARG A 124 -1.07 -12.65 -16.90
N VAL A 125 0.06 -13.15 -17.36
CA VAL A 125 0.81 -12.57 -18.48
C VAL A 125 1.27 -13.68 -19.40
N GLU A 126 1.14 -13.48 -20.73
CA GLU A 126 1.85 -14.26 -21.73
C GLU A 126 2.83 -13.33 -22.45
N TRP A 127 4.09 -13.68 -22.38
CA TRP A 127 5.19 -12.88 -22.90
C TRP A 127 6.11 -13.71 -23.80
N VAL A 128 6.60 -13.09 -24.86
CA VAL A 128 7.58 -13.67 -25.76
C VAL A 128 8.85 -12.84 -25.69
N SER A 129 9.96 -13.46 -25.33
CA SER A 129 11.27 -12.82 -25.24
C SER A 129 11.72 -12.29 -26.61
N PRO A 130 12.66 -11.34 -26.65
CA PRO A 130 13.27 -10.90 -27.92
C PRO A 130 13.89 -12.06 -28.74
N ALA A 131 14.34 -13.14 -28.06
CA ALA A 131 14.86 -14.34 -28.70
C ALA A 131 13.76 -15.30 -29.20
N GLY A 132 12.48 -15.00 -28.95
CA GLY A 132 11.36 -15.81 -29.42
C GLY A 132 10.82 -16.84 -28.42
N GLN A 133 11.45 -16.99 -27.25
CA GLN A 133 10.98 -17.91 -26.21
C GLN A 133 9.72 -17.36 -25.53
N ALA A 134 8.68 -18.19 -25.45
CA ALA A 134 7.38 -17.79 -24.89
C ALA A 134 7.18 -18.40 -23.49
N VAL A 135 6.69 -17.61 -22.55
CA VAL A 135 6.33 -18.04 -21.21
C VAL A 135 4.99 -17.47 -20.78
N ARG A 136 4.29 -18.21 -19.92
CA ARG A 136 3.16 -17.72 -19.14
C ARG A 136 3.61 -17.54 -17.69
N VAL A 137 3.33 -16.34 -17.17
CA VAL A 137 3.58 -16.00 -15.76
C VAL A 137 2.23 -15.72 -15.11
N SER A 138 1.99 -16.34 -13.97
CA SER A 138 0.86 -16.01 -13.11
C SER A 138 1.33 -15.67 -11.70
N SER A 139 0.73 -14.68 -11.09
CA SER A 139 0.96 -14.34 -9.69
C SER A 139 -0.33 -14.07 -8.95
N VAL A 140 -0.36 -14.41 -7.67
CA VAL A 140 -1.44 -14.06 -6.74
C VAL A 140 -0.81 -13.50 -5.48
N ARG A 141 -1.18 -12.27 -5.14
CA ARG A 141 -0.65 -11.56 -3.97
C ARG A 141 -1.77 -11.26 -2.97
N LEU A 142 -1.50 -11.47 -1.68
CA LEU A 142 -2.37 -11.07 -0.59
C LEU A 142 -1.59 -10.40 0.55
N VAL A 143 -2.24 -9.47 1.25
CA VAL A 143 -1.83 -8.92 2.55
C VAL A 143 -2.82 -9.45 3.58
N SER A 144 -2.37 -10.29 4.51
CA SER A 144 -3.27 -11.03 5.36
C SER A 144 -4.03 -10.15 6.36
N PHE A 145 -5.36 -10.25 6.38
CA PHE A 145 -6.19 -9.65 7.43
C PHE A 145 -6.16 -10.46 8.74
N VAL A 146 -5.78 -11.73 8.70
CA VAL A 146 -5.72 -12.60 9.87
C VAL A 146 -4.33 -12.56 10.51
N GLN A 147 -3.27 -12.76 9.74
CA GLN A 147 -1.89 -12.70 10.22
C GLN A 147 -1.30 -11.31 9.94
N ARG A 148 -1.48 -10.38 10.87
CA ARG A 148 -1.21 -8.95 10.73
C ARG A 148 0.14 -8.59 10.07
N ALA A 149 1.19 -9.35 10.37
CA ALA A 149 2.55 -9.10 9.93
C ALA A 149 2.91 -9.78 8.59
N VAL A 150 1.96 -10.46 7.94
CA VAL A 150 2.23 -11.39 6.84
C VAL A 150 1.66 -10.90 5.51
N VAL A 151 2.48 -11.03 4.49
CA VAL A 151 2.13 -10.97 3.07
C VAL A 151 2.51 -12.31 2.43
N ALA A 152 1.75 -12.76 1.45
CA ALA A 152 2.11 -13.92 0.65
C ALA A 152 1.95 -13.65 -0.85
N ILE A 153 2.85 -14.21 -1.63
CA ILE A 153 2.83 -14.15 -3.09
C ILE A 153 3.02 -15.57 -3.62
N LEU A 154 2.04 -16.06 -4.35
CA LEU A 154 2.17 -17.24 -5.21
C LEU A 154 2.63 -16.76 -6.58
N TYR A 155 3.67 -17.37 -7.12
CA TYR A 155 4.24 -17.04 -8.42
C TYR A 155 4.48 -18.32 -9.20
N GLU A 156 3.95 -18.40 -10.39
CA GLU A 156 4.05 -19.59 -11.25
C GLU A 156 4.52 -19.20 -12.64
N VAL A 157 5.42 -20.01 -13.21
CA VAL A 157 5.94 -19.83 -14.56
C VAL A 157 5.87 -21.15 -15.30
N GLU A 158 5.39 -21.10 -16.53
CA GLU A 158 5.40 -22.24 -17.48
C GLU A 158 5.92 -21.81 -18.85
N PRO A 159 6.74 -22.58 -19.53
CA PRO A 159 7.15 -22.33 -20.91
C PRO A 159 6.01 -22.69 -21.88
N ILE A 160 5.91 -21.95 -23.00
CA ILE A 160 4.90 -22.16 -24.03
C ILE A 160 5.61 -22.66 -25.29
N GLY A 161 5.39 -23.91 -25.65
CA GLY A 161 5.80 -24.49 -26.94
C GLY A 161 7.20 -25.10 -26.99
N ALA A 162 8.19 -24.57 -26.28
CA ALA A 162 9.53 -25.11 -26.20
C ALA A 162 10.05 -25.14 -24.76
N SER A 163 11.06 -25.96 -24.46
CA SER A 163 11.73 -25.91 -23.16
C SER A 163 12.42 -24.57 -22.93
N ALA A 164 12.55 -24.18 -21.68
CA ALA A 164 13.21 -22.94 -21.28
C ALA A 164 14.02 -23.12 -20.01
N ARG A 165 15.20 -22.49 -19.95
CA ARG A 165 15.96 -22.32 -18.72
C ARG A 165 15.46 -21.09 -18.00
N LEU A 166 15.02 -21.25 -16.77
CA LEU A 166 14.45 -20.19 -15.95
C LEU A 166 15.35 -19.89 -14.76
N VAL A 167 15.55 -18.60 -14.51
CA VAL A 167 16.14 -18.12 -13.26
C VAL A 167 15.19 -17.12 -12.63
N VAL A 168 14.69 -17.46 -11.45
CA VAL A 168 13.81 -16.59 -10.65
C VAL A 168 14.60 -16.01 -9.49
N GLN A 169 14.62 -14.68 -9.37
CA GLN A 169 15.29 -13.96 -8.29
C GLN A 169 14.24 -13.25 -7.44
N SER A 170 13.96 -13.82 -6.27
CA SER A 170 13.05 -13.23 -5.28
C SER A 170 13.84 -12.33 -4.34
N GLU A 171 13.46 -11.07 -4.22
CA GLU A 171 14.29 -10.05 -3.55
C GLU A 171 13.57 -9.35 -2.38
N LEU A 172 14.38 -8.93 -1.39
CA LEU A 172 14.12 -7.86 -0.43
C LEU A 172 15.06 -6.71 -0.79
N VAL A 173 14.52 -5.53 -1.10
CA VAL A 173 15.33 -4.37 -1.47
C VAL A 173 14.99 -3.19 -0.56
N ALA A 174 15.95 -2.74 0.22
CA ALA A 174 15.83 -1.52 1.03
C ALA A 174 16.36 -0.30 0.26
N ASN A 175 15.98 0.90 0.70
CA ASN A 175 16.47 2.15 0.14
C ASN A 175 16.30 2.28 -1.39
N GLU A 176 15.21 1.73 -1.95
CA GLU A 176 14.90 1.89 -3.38
C GLU A 176 14.91 3.36 -3.79
N PRO A 177 15.50 3.70 -4.95
CA PRO A 177 15.39 5.03 -5.50
C PRO A 177 13.92 5.42 -5.72
N LEU A 178 13.51 6.57 -5.22
CA LEU A 178 12.18 7.11 -5.47
C LEU A 178 12.23 8.10 -6.64
N PRO A 179 11.21 8.12 -7.51
CA PRO A 179 11.14 9.12 -8.58
C PRO A 179 11.04 10.52 -7.97
N ALA A 180 11.70 11.48 -8.60
CA ALA A 180 11.62 12.88 -8.18
C ALA A 180 10.17 13.36 -8.30
N VAL A 181 9.63 13.93 -7.23
CA VAL A 181 8.30 14.54 -7.25
C VAL A 181 8.39 15.90 -7.94
N VAL A 182 7.72 16.03 -9.06
CA VAL A 182 7.59 17.30 -9.77
C VAL A 182 6.32 18.00 -9.28
N GLY A 183 6.49 19.12 -8.60
CA GLY A 183 5.37 19.95 -8.11
C GLY A 183 5.16 19.89 -6.60
N GLY A 184 4.57 20.97 -6.06
CA GLY A 184 4.28 21.13 -4.62
C GLY A 184 2.92 20.57 -4.18
N ASP A 185 2.32 19.61 -4.89
CA ASP A 185 1.02 19.04 -4.49
C ASP A 185 1.21 18.06 -3.32
N PRO A 186 0.72 18.38 -2.11
CA PRO A 186 0.86 17.52 -0.92
C PRO A 186 0.14 16.17 -1.08
N ARG A 187 -0.80 16.07 -2.03
CA ARG A 187 -1.50 14.82 -2.33
C ARG A 187 -0.59 13.78 -3.00
N ALA A 188 0.44 14.24 -3.69
CA ALA A 188 1.41 13.37 -4.34
C ALA A 188 2.38 12.74 -3.33
N GLY A 189 2.87 13.52 -2.36
CA GLY A 189 3.89 13.09 -1.41
C GLY A 189 5.17 12.55 -2.07
N SER A 190 6.31 12.78 -1.50
CA SER A 190 7.57 12.24 -2.03
C SER A 190 8.01 10.93 -1.39
N GLY A 191 7.49 10.62 -0.20
CA GLY A 191 8.05 9.59 0.65
C GLY A 191 9.49 9.92 1.11
N ALA A 192 9.99 9.24 2.11
CA ALA A 192 11.39 9.31 2.51
C ALA A 192 12.16 8.19 1.80
N GLY A 193 12.93 8.54 0.78
CA GLY A 193 13.87 7.65 0.10
C GLY A 193 15.22 7.61 0.83
N SER A 194 15.91 6.46 0.78
CA SER A 194 17.22 6.24 1.43
C SER A 194 17.25 6.63 2.92
N ALA A 195 16.11 6.45 3.61
CA ALA A 195 15.93 6.82 5.01
C ALA A 195 16.41 5.74 5.99
N LEU A 196 16.78 4.57 5.46
CA LEU A 196 17.12 3.40 6.26
C LEU A 196 18.62 3.22 6.39
N ARG A 197 19.06 2.76 7.58
CA ARG A 197 20.42 2.33 7.88
C ARG A 197 20.36 0.87 8.30
N CYS A 198 21.15 0.02 7.64
CA CYS A 198 21.24 -1.38 7.97
C CYS A 198 21.80 -1.58 9.38
N GLU A 199 21.18 -2.48 10.15
CA GLU A 199 21.63 -2.93 11.46
C GLU A 199 21.95 -4.43 11.50
N TYR A 200 21.31 -5.21 10.63
CA TYR A 200 21.52 -6.66 10.55
C TYR A 200 20.99 -7.22 9.23
N PHE A 201 21.66 -8.20 8.71
CA PHE A 201 21.19 -9.04 7.59
C PHE A 201 21.63 -10.50 7.80
N SER A 202 20.82 -11.42 7.32
CA SER A 202 21.17 -12.84 7.30
C SER A 202 20.36 -13.59 6.26
N ASP A 203 20.95 -14.66 5.76
CA ASP A 203 20.29 -15.64 4.90
C ASP A 203 20.54 -17.06 5.46
N HIS A 204 19.59 -17.93 5.22
CA HIS A 204 19.67 -19.35 5.56
C HIS A 204 18.66 -20.13 4.73
N ASP A 205 19.12 -21.14 3.97
CA ASP A 205 18.31 -21.91 3.02
C ASP A 205 17.59 -20.99 2.01
N ALA A 206 16.25 -20.94 2.07
CA ALA A 206 15.41 -20.10 1.24
C ALA A 206 14.81 -18.88 2.02
N ARG A 207 15.42 -18.53 3.16
CA ARG A 207 15.00 -17.43 4.03
C ARG A 207 16.04 -16.33 4.05
N VAL A 208 15.56 -15.08 4.03
CA VAL A 208 16.40 -13.89 4.25
C VAL A 208 15.70 -12.96 5.22
N VAL A 209 16.47 -12.31 6.10
CA VAL A 209 16.00 -11.28 7.03
C VAL A 209 16.91 -10.07 6.97
N LEU A 210 16.33 -8.89 6.80
CA LEU A 210 17.01 -7.60 6.87
C LEU A 210 16.41 -6.78 8.02
N VAL A 211 17.26 -6.15 8.83
CA VAL A 211 16.83 -5.24 9.90
C VAL A 211 17.47 -3.87 9.67
N HIS A 212 16.62 -2.86 9.65
CA HIS A 212 17.03 -1.48 9.43
C HIS A 212 16.50 -0.56 10.54
N SER A 213 17.15 0.58 10.72
CA SER A 213 16.62 1.71 11.48
C SER A 213 16.54 2.96 10.62
N THR A 214 15.56 3.81 10.90
CA THR A 214 15.50 5.15 10.32
C THR A 214 16.64 5.99 10.87
N LYS A 215 17.18 6.88 10.03
CA LYS A 215 18.41 7.64 10.32
C LYS A 215 18.21 8.67 11.43
N GLU A 216 17.10 9.40 11.41
CA GLU A 216 16.81 10.51 12.32
C GLU A 216 15.78 10.13 13.39
N SER A 217 14.70 9.48 13.02
CA SER A 217 13.64 9.12 13.97
C SER A 217 13.99 7.92 14.88
N GLY A 218 15.00 7.11 14.50
CA GLY A 218 15.49 5.97 15.28
C GLY A 218 14.48 4.81 15.41
N LEU A 219 13.52 4.72 14.49
CA LEU A 219 12.57 3.62 14.44
C LEU A 219 13.23 2.40 13.80
N ARG A 220 13.08 1.22 14.41
CA ARG A 220 13.64 -0.03 13.89
C ARG A 220 12.57 -0.89 13.25
N MET A 221 12.88 -1.44 12.07
CA MET A 221 12.04 -2.40 11.38
C MET A 221 12.82 -3.65 10.97
N ALA A 222 12.13 -4.77 10.84
CA ALA A 222 12.63 -5.95 10.16
C ALA A 222 11.68 -6.31 8.99
N ALA A 223 12.28 -6.73 7.90
CA ALA A 223 11.61 -7.40 6.79
C ALA A 223 12.27 -8.77 6.58
N GLY A 224 11.45 -9.79 6.43
CA GLY A 224 11.92 -11.13 6.15
C GLY A 224 11.14 -11.77 5.02
N MET A 225 11.77 -12.69 4.31
CA MET A 225 11.12 -13.56 3.34
C MET A 225 11.50 -15.02 3.56
N ASP A 226 10.59 -15.93 3.26
CA ASP A 226 10.80 -17.39 3.27
C ASP A 226 10.04 -17.99 2.08
N HIS A 227 10.53 -19.11 1.54
CA HIS A 227 9.98 -19.65 0.30
C HIS A 227 9.66 -21.15 0.40
N VAL A 228 8.61 -21.52 -0.35
CA VAL A 228 8.38 -22.92 -0.75
C VAL A 228 8.49 -22.97 -2.27
N VAL A 229 9.36 -23.84 -2.76
CA VAL A 229 9.65 -24.01 -4.19
C VAL A 229 9.23 -25.40 -4.62
N GLU A 230 8.42 -25.48 -5.66
CA GLU A 230 7.96 -26.72 -6.28
C GLU A 230 8.32 -26.66 -7.78
N GLY A 231 9.10 -27.64 -8.24
CA GLY A 231 9.57 -27.73 -9.63
C GLY A 231 10.17 -29.09 -9.91
N PRO A 232 10.77 -29.31 -11.10
CA PRO A 232 11.50 -30.53 -11.43
C PRO A 232 12.58 -30.85 -10.41
N PRO A 233 12.99 -32.10 -10.28
CA PRO A 233 14.01 -32.54 -9.30
C PRO A 233 15.35 -31.82 -9.43
N ALA A 234 15.70 -31.30 -10.61
CA ALA A 234 16.94 -30.57 -10.88
C ALA A 234 16.90 -29.09 -10.44
N THR A 235 15.77 -28.63 -9.90
CA THR A 235 15.63 -27.25 -9.43
C THR A 235 16.60 -26.94 -8.29
N GLN A 236 17.38 -25.89 -8.46
CA GLN A 236 18.36 -25.43 -7.47
C GLN A 236 17.90 -24.14 -6.82
N THR A 237 18.22 -23.98 -5.53
CA THR A 237 17.89 -22.78 -4.75
C THR A 237 19.12 -22.34 -3.99
N SER A 238 19.42 -21.04 -4.02
CA SER A 238 20.46 -20.40 -3.21
C SER A 238 19.96 -19.09 -2.63
N ALA A 239 20.52 -18.67 -1.50
CA ALA A 239 20.22 -17.39 -0.88
C ALA A 239 21.50 -16.58 -0.67
N GLU A 240 21.37 -15.26 -0.72
CA GLU A 240 22.42 -14.30 -0.42
C GLU A 240 21.83 -13.05 0.23
N SER A 241 22.60 -12.39 1.10
CA SER A 241 22.18 -11.14 1.72
C SER A 241 23.34 -10.16 1.89
N SER A 242 23.00 -8.88 1.82
CA SER A 242 23.88 -7.74 2.09
C SER A 242 23.09 -6.63 2.81
N GLU A 243 23.69 -5.48 3.02
CA GLU A 243 23.10 -4.38 3.80
C GLU A 243 21.67 -4.01 3.35
N ASP A 244 21.46 -3.81 2.04
CA ASP A 244 20.18 -3.33 1.49
C ASP A 244 19.53 -4.33 0.53
N LEU A 245 20.13 -5.50 0.33
CA LEU A 245 19.65 -6.52 -0.59
C LEU A 245 19.64 -7.89 0.07
N GLY A 246 18.51 -8.59 0.00
CA GLY A 246 18.41 -10.02 0.22
C GLY A 246 17.83 -10.68 -1.01
N ARG A 247 18.38 -11.80 -1.45
CA ARG A 247 17.96 -12.50 -2.67
C ARG A 247 17.90 -13.98 -2.46
N VAL A 248 16.84 -14.60 -2.95
CA VAL A 248 16.73 -16.05 -3.15
C VAL A 248 16.64 -16.30 -4.64
N THR A 249 17.61 -17.05 -5.17
CA THR A 249 17.69 -17.42 -6.59
C THR A 249 17.24 -18.86 -6.76
N VAL A 250 16.29 -19.09 -7.65
CA VAL A 250 15.81 -20.41 -8.05
C VAL A 250 16.11 -20.60 -9.52
N SER A 251 16.85 -21.63 -9.87
CA SER A 251 17.18 -21.98 -11.26
C SER A 251 16.65 -23.38 -11.62
N THR A 252 16.05 -23.50 -12.79
CA THR A 252 15.50 -24.74 -13.30
C THR A 252 15.40 -24.71 -14.81
N GLU A 253 15.30 -25.88 -15.43
CA GLU A 253 14.93 -26.07 -16.82
C GLU A 253 13.53 -26.70 -16.85
N LEU A 254 12.61 -26.12 -17.62
CA LEU A 254 11.24 -26.61 -17.75
C LEU A 254 10.98 -27.07 -19.17
N GLU A 255 10.40 -28.26 -19.27
CA GLU A 255 9.81 -28.76 -20.51
C GLU A 255 8.38 -28.22 -20.68
N PRO A 256 7.84 -28.17 -21.92
CA PRO A 256 6.43 -27.81 -22.13
C PRO A 256 5.48 -28.66 -21.28
N GLY A 257 4.58 -28.02 -20.55
CA GLY A 257 3.66 -28.66 -19.61
C GLY A 257 4.19 -28.82 -18.18
N GLN A 258 5.45 -28.53 -17.94
CA GLN A 258 6.00 -28.38 -16.59
C GLN A 258 5.86 -26.93 -16.12
N HIS A 259 5.82 -26.71 -14.82
CA HIS A 259 5.80 -25.39 -14.22
C HIS A 259 6.72 -25.30 -13.00
N LEU A 260 7.24 -24.12 -12.78
CA LEU A 260 7.87 -23.73 -11.52
C LEU A 260 6.85 -22.99 -10.69
N ARG A 261 6.61 -23.44 -9.46
CA ARG A 261 5.75 -22.78 -8.47
C ARG A 261 6.58 -22.31 -7.29
N LEU A 262 6.48 -21.02 -6.99
CA LEU A 262 7.16 -20.35 -5.88
C LEU A 262 6.10 -19.71 -4.97
N VAL A 263 6.07 -20.12 -3.69
CA VAL A 263 5.32 -19.40 -2.67
C VAL A 263 6.29 -18.58 -1.84
N LYS A 264 6.19 -17.27 -1.93
CA LYS A 264 6.97 -16.32 -1.14
C LYS A 264 6.14 -15.81 0.03
N PHE A 265 6.58 -16.08 1.24
CA PHE A 265 6.04 -15.50 2.46
C PHE A 265 6.88 -14.31 2.86
N LEU A 266 6.26 -13.20 3.20
CA LEU A 266 6.90 -11.98 3.69
C LEU A 266 6.43 -11.68 5.11
N GLY A 267 7.35 -11.33 5.97
CA GLY A 267 7.08 -10.87 7.32
C GLY A 267 7.59 -9.45 7.51
N TYR A 268 6.76 -8.59 8.11
CA TYR A 268 7.14 -7.22 8.46
C TYR A 268 6.83 -6.90 9.91
N GLY A 269 7.76 -6.24 10.57
CA GLY A 269 7.56 -5.76 11.93
C GLY A 269 8.39 -4.52 12.22
N TRP A 270 7.93 -3.66 13.13
CA TRP A 270 8.68 -2.50 13.54
C TRP A 270 8.39 -2.06 14.98
N SER A 271 9.33 -1.32 15.57
CA SER A 271 9.18 -0.75 16.89
C SER A 271 10.12 0.43 17.10
N GLY A 272 9.67 1.44 17.85
CA GLY A 272 10.52 2.53 18.35
C GLY A 272 11.14 2.24 19.73
N ARG A 273 10.90 1.04 20.32
CA ARG A 273 11.31 0.74 21.72
C ARG A 273 11.97 -0.63 21.91
N ARG A 274 11.71 -1.58 20.99
CA ARG A 274 12.23 -2.94 21.12
C ARG A 274 13.67 -3.03 20.62
N SER A 275 14.41 -3.97 21.19
CA SER A 275 15.76 -4.31 20.72
C SER A 275 15.76 -4.92 19.34
N LEU A 276 16.91 -4.92 18.67
CA LEU A 276 17.10 -5.55 17.37
C LEU A 276 16.65 -7.05 17.39
N PRO A 277 17.12 -7.89 18.32
CA PRO A 277 16.68 -9.29 18.37
C PRO A 277 15.16 -9.42 18.49
N SER A 278 14.51 -8.59 19.32
CA SER A 278 13.07 -8.68 19.53
C SER A 278 12.24 -8.32 18.27
N VAL A 279 12.72 -7.40 17.42
CA VAL A 279 12.03 -7.06 16.16
C VAL A 279 12.31 -8.13 15.09
N ARG A 280 13.53 -8.63 15.01
CA ARG A 280 13.92 -9.75 14.14
C ARG A 280 13.12 -11.01 14.47
N ASP A 281 13.13 -11.45 15.72
CA ASP A 281 12.48 -12.69 16.17
C ASP A 281 10.96 -12.63 15.98
N GLN A 282 10.36 -11.44 16.09
CA GLN A 282 8.93 -11.24 15.77
C GLN A 282 8.65 -11.53 14.29
N VAL A 283 9.51 -11.11 13.37
CA VAL A 283 9.36 -11.34 11.94
C VAL A 283 9.62 -12.81 11.61
N GLU A 284 10.65 -13.42 12.18
CA GLU A 284 10.93 -14.84 12.02
C GLU A 284 9.77 -15.73 12.51
N ALA A 285 9.16 -15.38 13.64
CA ALA A 285 7.98 -16.07 14.15
C ALA A 285 6.77 -15.92 13.21
N ALA A 286 6.58 -14.74 12.61
CA ALA A 286 5.52 -14.50 11.62
C ALA A 286 5.73 -15.33 10.36
N LEU A 287 6.97 -15.42 9.85
CA LEU A 287 7.33 -16.27 8.71
C LEU A 287 7.07 -17.75 9.00
N ALA A 288 7.48 -18.23 10.18
CA ALA A 288 7.25 -19.62 10.59
C ALA A 288 5.77 -19.94 10.71
N ALA A 289 4.94 -19.01 11.19
CA ALA A 289 3.49 -19.15 11.24
C ALA A 289 2.88 -19.17 9.83
N ALA A 290 3.28 -18.27 8.95
CA ALA A 290 2.83 -18.20 7.57
C ALA A 290 3.17 -19.47 6.79
N ARG A 291 4.42 -19.96 6.90
CA ARG A 291 4.86 -21.20 6.27
C ARG A 291 4.07 -22.42 6.75
N ARG A 292 3.72 -22.48 8.05
CA ARG A 292 2.88 -23.55 8.61
C ARG A 292 1.45 -23.50 8.08
N SER A 293 0.88 -22.31 7.92
CA SER A 293 -0.45 -22.15 7.31
C SER A 293 -0.44 -22.53 5.83
N GLY A 294 0.69 -22.33 5.15
CA GLY A 294 0.82 -22.49 3.71
C GLY A 294 0.00 -21.47 2.92
N TRP A 295 0.15 -21.48 1.61
CA TRP A 295 -0.60 -20.59 0.72
C TRP A 295 -2.11 -20.79 0.83
N GLU A 296 -2.56 -22.05 0.75
CA GLU A 296 -4.00 -22.36 0.76
C GLU A 296 -4.66 -21.99 2.08
N GLY A 297 -3.98 -22.24 3.21
CA GLY A 297 -4.48 -21.84 4.52
C GLY A 297 -4.57 -20.33 4.71
N LEU A 298 -3.60 -19.56 4.20
CA LEU A 298 -3.66 -18.10 4.23
C LEU A 298 -4.79 -17.55 3.36
N LEU A 299 -4.98 -18.09 2.16
CA LEU A 299 -6.04 -17.66 1.25
C LEU A 299 -7.43 -18.03 1.78
N ALA A 300 -7.58 -19.23 2.37
CA ALA A 300 -8.83 -19.65 2.99
C ALA A 300 -9.21 -18.74 4.17
N ALA A 301 -8.27 -18.52 5.09
CA ALA A 301 -8.49 -17.60 6.23
C ALA A 301 -8.82 -16.16 5.78
N GLN A 302 -8.23 -15.72 4.67
CA GLN A 302 -8.53 -14.41 4.06
C GLN A 302 -9.97 -14.36 3.53
N ARG A 303 -10.42 -15.40 2.83
CA ARG A 303 -11.78 -15.52 2.31
C ARG A 303 -12.82 -15.56 3.42
N ASP A 304 -12.56 -16.32 4.48
CA ASP A 304 -13.45 -16.40 5.64
C ASP A 304 -13.59 -15.02 6.31
N TYR A 305 -12.48 -14.32 6.54
CA TYR A 305 -12.49 -12.97 7.11
C TYR A 305 -13.31 -11.99 6.26
N LEU A 306 -13.12 -12.02 4.94
CA LEU A 306 -13.83 -11.14 4.02
C LEU A 306 -15.28 -11.55 3.81
N GLY A 307 -15.59 -12.85 3.85
CA GLY A 307 -16.96 -13.35 3.89
C GLY A 307 -17.74 -12.75 5.06
N ASP A 308 -17.19 -12.87 6.27
CA ASP A 308 -17.76 -12.27 7.48
C ASP A 308 -17.91 -10.73 7.39
N PHE A 309 -16.99 -10.06 6.70
CA PHE A 309 -17.09 -8.63 6.47
C PHE A 309 -18.21 -8.29 5.49
N TRP A 310 -18.27 -8.95 4.34
CA TRP A 310 -19.27 -8.66 3.32
C TRP A 310 -20.69 -9.02 3.75
N ASP A 311 -20.88 -10.06 4.56
CA ASP A 311 -22.19 -10.42 5.14
C ASP A 311 -22.80 -9.28 5.98
N ARG A 312 -21.96 -8.38 6.51
CA ARG A 312 -22.39 -7.23 7.31
C ARG A 312 -22.30 -5.88 6.60
N ALA A 313 -21.44 -5.76 5.61
CA ALA A 313 -21.05 -4.47 5.03
C ALA A 313 -21.53 -4.26 3.60
N ASP A 314 -21.97 -5.30 2.91
CA ASP A 314 -22.36 -5.17 1.51
C ASP A 314 -23.60 -4.28 1.36
N VAL A 315 -23.60 -3.52 0.29
CA VAL A 315 -24.72 -2.67 -0.14
C VAL A 315 -25.03 -3.01 -1.59
N GLU A 316 -26.15 -3.65 -1.81
CA GLU A 316 -26.61 -4.04 -3.15
C GLU A 316 -27.35 -2.87 -3.83
N LEU A 317 -26.92 -2.56 -5.05
CA LEU A 317 -27.48 -1.52 -5.90
C LEU A 317 -27.94 -2.13 -7.23
N GLU A 318 -29.24 -2.10 -7.47
CA GLU A 318 -29.81 -2.62 -8.70
C GLU A 318 -29.64 -1.63 -9.87
N GLY A 319 -29.36 -2.15 -11.05
CA GLY A 319 -29.42 -1.41 -12.32
C GLY A 319 -28.15 -0.63 -12.70
N ASP A 320 -27.14 -0.51 -11.82
CA ASP A 320 -25.90 0.22 -12.11
C ASP A 320 -24.65 -0.54 -11.62
N ALA A 321 -24.07 -1.35 -12.48
CA ALA A 321 -22.86 -2.13 -12.18
C ALA A 321 -21.65 -1.24 -11.85
N GLU A 322 -21.58 -0.06 -12.44
CA GLU A 322 -20.51 0.90 -12.23
C GLU A 322 -20.58 1.49 -10.81
N LEU A 323 -21.75 1.90 -10.38
CA LEU A 323 -21.98 2.40 -9.03
C LEU A 323 -21.79 1.29 -7.99
N GLN A 324 -22.26 0.06 -8.29
CA GLN A 324 -22.07 -1.10 -7.44
C GLN A 324 -20.57 -1.39 -7.21
N GLN A 325 -19.76 -1.38 -8.27
CA GLN A 325 -18.30 -1.52 -8.16
C GLN A 325 -17.70 -0.42 -7.30
N ALA A 326 -18.11 0.83 -7.49
CA ALA A 326 -17.58 1.98 -6.76
C ALA A 326 -17.85 1.88 -5.24
N VAL A 327 -19.04 1.44 -4.85
CA VAL A 327 -19.40 1.28 -3.43
C VAL A 327 -18.58 0.17 -2.79
N ARG A 328 -18.50 -1.01 -3.41
CA ARG A 328 -17.70 -2.13 -2.90
C ARG A 328 -16.20 -1.81 -2.86
N PHE A 329 -15.69 -1.14 -3.89
CA PHE A 329 -14.31 -0.64 -3.91
C PHE A 329 -14.04 0.30 -2.72
N ALA A 330 -14.92 1.26 -2.45
CA ALA A 330 -14.76 2.20 -1.34
C ALA A 330 -14.80 1.49 0.03
N LEU A 331 -15.73 0.55 0.23
CA LEU A 331 -15.83 -0.26 1.46
C LEU A 331 -14.59 -1.12 1.65
N PHE A 332 -14.12 -1.81 0.60
CA PHE A 332 -12.93 -2.64 0.64
C PHE A 332 -11.67 -1.83 0.98
N HIS A 333 -11.46 -0.68 0.34
CA HIS A 333 -10.30 0.18 0.63
C HIS A 333 -10.37 0.83 2.02
N THR A 334 -11.57 1.12 2.52
CA THR A 334 -11.75 1.58 3.91
C THR A 334 -11.39 0.49 4.91
N LEU A 335 -11.82 -0.76 4.66
CA LEU A 335 -11.40 -1.92 5.43
C LEU A 335 -9.89 -2.10 5.43
N GLN A 336 -9.26 -2.11 4.25
CA GLN A 336 -7.80 -2.25 4.10
C GLN A 336 -7.02 -1.20 4.89
N ALA A 337 -7.52 0.04 4.96
CA ALA A 337 -6.85 1.12 5.67
C ALA A 337 -6.89 0.96 7.20
N SER A 338 -7.80 0.15 7.74
CA SER A 338 -8.16 0.16 9.16
C SER A 338 -8.09 -1.19 9.87
N ALA A 339 -8.37 -2.29 9.18
CA ALA A 339 -8.67 -3.61 9.76
C ALA A 339 -7.67 -4.10 10.83
N ARG A 340 -6.36 -3.91 10.62
CA ARG A 340 -5.29 -4.33 11.52
C ARG A 340 -4.38 -3.16 11.94
N ALA A 341 -4.95 -1.96 12.01
CA ALA A 341 -4.23 -0.78 12.49
C ALA A 341 -3.81 -0.89 13.96
N GLU A 342 -4.62 -1.53 14.79
CA GLU A 342 -4.33 -1.91 16.20
C GLU A 342 -3.61 -0.83 17.01
N GLY A 343 -4.37 0.17 17.44
CA GLY A 343 -3.84 1.29 18.22
C GLY A 343 -2.96 2.26 17.42
N ARG A 344 -3.12 2.30 16.11
CA ARG A 344 -2.47 3.22 15.19
C ARG A 344 -3.49 4.06 14.43
N ALA A 345 -2.99 5.14 13.81
CA ALA A 345 -3.82 6.00 12.98
C ALA A 345 -4.29 5.30 11.70
N ILE A 346 -5.36 5.82 11.13
CA ILE A 346 -5.72 5.55 9.74
C ILE A 346 -5.18 6.71 8.90
N PRO A 347 -4.14 6.50 8.06
CA PRO A 347 -3.59 7.56 7.22
C PRO A 347 -4.59 8.05 6.18
N ALA A 348 -4.48 9.31 5.74
CA ALA A 348 -5.41 9.92 4.79
C ALA A 348 -5.53 9.19 3.44
N LYS A 349 -4.46 8.51 3.03
CA LYS A 349 -4.43 7.66 1.81
C LYS A 349 -4.48 6.16 2.14
N GLY A 350 -4.85 5.77 3.36
CA GLY A 350 -4.56 4.42 3.82
C GLY A 350 -3.05 4.16 3.73
N LEU A 351 -2.66 3.03 3.20
CA LEU A 351 -1.26 2.71 2.90
C LEU A 351 -1.06 2.44 1.40
N THR A 352 -1.80 3.16 0.54
CA THR A 352 -1.76 3.00 -0.92
C THR A 352 -0.74 3.90 -1.59
N GLY A 353 -0.09 4.79 -0.84
CA GLY A 353 0.90 5.72 -1.35
C GLY A 353 1.36 6.74 -0.30
N PRO A 354 2.40 7.56 -0.62
CA PRO A 354 3.01 8.51 0.30
C PRO A 354 2.21 9.82 0.43
N GLY A 355 1.06 9.94 -0.23
CA GLY A 355 0.26 11.17 -0.26
C GLY A 355 -0.06 11.70 1.12
N TYR A 356 0.02 13.02 1.30
CA TYR A 356 -0.04 13.71 2.59
C TYR A 356 1.02 13.24 3.58
N GLU A 357 2.15 12.73 3.07
CA GLU A 357 3.26 12.20 3.86
C GLU A 357 2.83 11.09 4.86
N GLY A 358 1.70 10.43 4.60
CA GLY A 358 1.12 9.40 5.45
C GLY A 358 0.42 9.93 6.72
N HIS A 359 0.14 11.22 6.80
CA HIS A 359 -0.51 11.82 7.96
C HIS A 359 -2.00 11.47 8.05
N THR A 360 -2.53 11.54 9.26
CA THR A 360 -3.94 11.37 9.57
C THR A 360 -4.58 12.70 9.90
N PHE A 361 -5.73 12.97 9.32
CA PHE A 361 -6.53 14.17 9.53
C PHE A 361 -7.81 13.84 10.32
N TRP A 362 -8.53 14.84 10.76
CA TRP A 362 -9.83 14.66 11.43
C TRP A 362 -10.96 14.27 10.46
N ASP A 363 -10.71 14.33 9.16
CA ASP A 363 -11.56 13.71 8.14
C ASP A 363 -11.83 12.22 8.43
N THR A 364 -10.89 11.56 9.12
CA THR A 364 -11.06 10.18 9.59
C THR A 364 -12.30 10.07 10.48
N GLU A 365 -12.44 10.95 11.48
CA GLU A 365 -13.58 10.95 12.41
C GLU A 365 -14.89 11.30 11.70
N THR A 366 -14.84 12.19 10.70
CA THR A 366 -16.02 12.66 10.00
C THR A 366 -16.52 11.69 8.95
N PHE A 367 -15.63 11.03 8.20
CA PHE A 367 -15.99 10.26 7.01
C PHE A 367 -15.66 8.77 7.11
N VAL A 368 -14.55 8.40 7.76
CA VAL A 368 -14.07 7.02 7.78
C VAL A 368 -14.64 6.23 8.95
N LEU A 369 -14.71 6.85 10.14
CA LEU A 369 -15.21 6.15 11.32
C LEU A 369 -16.72 5.87 11.27
N GLN A 370 -17.50 6.68 10.54
CA GLN A 370 -18.94 6.44 10.42
C GLN A 370 -19.25 5.08 9.79
N PRO A 371 -18.79 4.75 8.56
CA PRO A 371 -19.01 3.42 8.01
C PRO A 371 -18.34 2.32 8.84
N LEU A 372 -17.14 2.54 9.39
CA LEU A 372 -16.45 1.55 10.21
C LEU A 372 -17.21 1.20 11.50
N THR A 373 -17.92 2.15 12.10
CA THR A 373 -18.72 1.90 13.30
C THR A 373 -19.78 0.80 13.07
N TYR A 374 -20.32 0.74 11.87
CA TYR A 374 -21.34 -0.25 11.51
C TYR A 374 -20.75 -1.55 10.92
N THR A 375 -19.64 -1.45 10.20
CA THR A 375 -19.07 -2.59 9.46
C THR A 375 -17.94 -3.28 10.19
N VAL A 376 -17.07 -2.51 10.88
CA VAL A 376 -15.87 -3.00 11.59
C VAL A 376 -15.71 -2.24 12.91
N PRO A 377 -16.62 -2.39 13.88
CA PRO A 377 -16.67 -1.54 15.08
C PRO A 377 -15.38 -1.56 15.92
N HIS A 378 -14.65 -2.66 15.94
CA HIS A 378 -13.36 -2.73 16.65
C HIS A 378 -12.29 -1.82 16.02
N ALA A 379 -12.27 -1.66 14.70
CA ALA A 379 -11.33 -0.74 14.04
C ALA A 379 -11.68 0.73 14.31
N ALA A 380 -12.98 1.05 14.42
CA ALA A 380 -13.44 2.38 14.83
C ALA A 380 -13.06 2.68 16.29
N ASP A 381 -13.26 1.72 17.21
CA ASP A 381 -12.86 1.86 18.63
C ASP A 381 -11.35 2.05 18.76
N ASP A 382 -10.53 1.25 18.07
CA ASP A 382 -9.08 1.37 18.06
C ASP A 382 -8.61 2.76 17.58
N ALA A 383 -9.19 3.28 16.51
CA ALA A 383 -8.88 4.60 15.99
C ALA A 383 -9.25 5.72 16.98
N LEU A 384 -10.40 5.61 17.65
CA LEU A 384 -10.84 6.56 18.68
C LEU A 384 -9.94 6.48 19.91
N ARG A 385 -9.59 5.27 20.40
CA ARG A 385 -8.66 5.07 21.52
C ARG A 385 -7.29 5.64 21.21
N TRP A 386 -6.80 5.42 20.00
CA TRP A 386 -5.55 5.99 19.56
C TRP A 386 -5.58 7.53 19.56
N ARG A 387 -6.67 8.15 19.11
CA ARG A 387 -6.85 9.60 19.14
C ARG A 387 -6.91 10.15 20.58
N HIS A 388 -7.58 9.43 21.48
CA HIS A 388 -7.73 9.80 22.89
C HIS A 388 -6.42 9.64 23.70
N ALA A 389 -5.66 8.56 23.46
CA ALA A 389 -4.46 8.21 24.23
C ALA A 389 -3.28 9.17 24.00
N ARG A 390 -3.43 10.17 23.13
CA ARG A 390 -2.36 11.10 22.83
C ARG A 390 -2.19 12.18 23.91
N PRO A 391 -0.95 12.44 24.37
CA PRO A 391 -0.70 13.53 25.31
C PRO A 391 -1.15 14.83 24.65
N ARG A 392 -2.07 15.53 25.30
CA ARG A 392 -2.34 16.93 24.98
C ARG A 392 -1.02 17.67 25.16
N PRO A 393 -0.65 18.61 24.24
CA PRO A 393 0.49 19.49 24.50
C PRO A 393 0.31 20.07 25.90
N ARG A 394 1.30 19.93 26.80
CA ARG A 394 1.29 20.64 28.07
C ARG A 394 1.14 22.12 27.73
N GLN A 395 -0.04 22.68 27.91
CA GLN A 395 -0.21 24.12 27.93
C GLN A 395 0.69 24.62 29.05
N ARG A 396 1.69 25.42 28.72
CA ARG A 396 2.34 26.28 29.71
C ARG A 396 1.21 27.12 30.29
N GLU A 397 1.03 27.04 31.61
CA GLU A 397 0.05 27.81 32.36
C GLU A 397 0.23 29.28 32.04
N GLY A 398 -0.72 29.85 31.36
CA GLY A 398 -0.76 31.24 30.99
C GLY A 398 -1.79 31.47 29.89
N SER A 399 -3.03 31.76 30.31
CA SER A 399 -4.19 32.29 29.56
C SER A 399 -5.11 31.30 28.85
N GLN A 400 -6.28 31.21 29.40
CA GLN A 400 -7.63 31.08 28.81
C GLN A 400 -7.77 30.46 27.41
N ALA A 401 -7.99 29.17 27.35
CA ALA A 401 -8.89 28.53 26.39
C ALA A 401 -9.21 27.10 26.81
N ARG A 402 -10.14 26.91 27.73
CA ARG A 402 -10.80 25.59 27.95
C ARG A 402 -11.76 25.34 26.79
N ARG A 403 -11.27 24.78 25.71
CA ARG A 403 -12.06 24.01 24.75
C ARG A 403 -11.15 22.95 24.15
N GLY A 404 -11.50 21.68 24.37
CA GLY A 404 -10.74 20.55 23.87
C GLY A 404 -10.68 20.54 22.33
N ARG A 405 -9.55 20.93 21.77
CA ARG A 405 -9.27 20.74 20.34
C ARG A 405 -8.53 19.43 20.18
N LEU A 406 -9.08 18.52 19.41
CA LEU A 406 -8.39 17.33 18.94
C LEU A 406 -7.25 17.76 17.98
N PRO A 407 -6.07 17.15 18.03
CA PRO A 407 -4.97 17.46 17.11
C PRO A 407 -5.38 17.15 15.66
N LEU A 408 -5.10 18.06 14.75
CA LEU A 408 -5.47 17.95 13.33
C LEU A 408 -4.64 16.90 12.57
N ALA A 409 -3.39 16.70 12.97
CA ALA A 409 -2.53 15.71 12.36
C ALA A 409 -1.74 14.98 13.44
N HIS A 410 -1.31 13.80 13.13
CA HIS A 410 -0.92 12.87 14.13
C HIS A 410 0.50 12.39 14.04
N HIS A 411 1.33 12.98 14.85
CA HIS A 411 2.63 12.46 15.26
C HIS A 411 2.87 12.66 16.77
N PRO A 412 3.76 11.91 17.42
CA PRO A 412 3.99 12.01 18.87
C PRO A 412 4.58 13.35 19.36
N ARG A 413 4.79 14.34 18.50
CA ARG A 413 5.30 15.68 18.87
C ARG A 413 4.43 16.81 18.30
N PRO A 414 4.30 17.98 18.94
CA PRO A 414 3.29 19.01 18.65
C PRO A 414 3.54 19.85 17.38
N ALA A 415 4.31 19.37 16.43
CA ALA A 415 4.90 20.17 15.35
C ALA A 415 4.03 20.44 14.10
N ILE A 416 2.83 19.85 13.96
CA ILE A 416 2.16 19.77 12.64
C ILE A 416 1.12 20.87 12.38
N LEU A 417 0.64 21.59 13.40
CA LEU A 417 -0.35 22.64 13.20
C LEU A 417 0.15 23.81 12.33
N GLY A 418 1.46 24.04 12.27
CA GLY A 418 2.06 25.10 11.48
C GLY A 418 2.09 24.84 9.97
N VAL A 419 2.31 23.59 9.55
CA VAL A 419 2.40 23.23 8.11
C VAL A 419 1.06 23.40 7.41
N LEU A 420 -0.04 22.97 8.03
CA LEU A 420 -1.38 23.16 7.47
C LEU A 420 -1.79 24.64 7.44
N ALA A 421 -1.38 25.43 8.43
CA ALA A 421 -1.65 26.87 8.43
C ALA A 421 -0.86 27.62 7.36
N SER A 422 0.38 27.20 7.06
CA SER A 422 1.21 27.80 5.99
C SER A 422 0.74 27.40 4.60
N GLN A 423 0.30 26.14 4.42
CA GLN A 423 -0.24 25.66 3.14
C GLN A 423 -1.59 26.31 2.79
N HIS A 424 -2.45 26.61 3.78
CA HIS A 424 -3.68 27.36 3.54
C HIS A 424 -3.46 28.84 3.21
N ARG A 425 -2.30 29.42 3.55
CA ARG A 425 -1.99 30.82 3.19
C ARG A 425 -1.46 30.97 1.76
N SER A 426 -1.01 29.92 1.13
CA SER A 426 -0.54 29.93 -0.26
C SER A 426 -1.63 29.69 -1.30
N LEU A 427 -2.87 29.42 -0.88
CA LEU A 427 -4.01 29.41 -1.80
C LEU A 427 -4.42 30.86 -2.11
N PRO A 428 -4.50 31.26 -3.41
CA PRO A 428 -4.93 32.60 -3.75
C PRO A 428 -6.31 32.88 -3.17
N HIS A 429 -6.43 34.04 -2.53
CA HIS A 429 -7.69 34.55 -1.99
C HIS A 429 -8.83 34.36 -3.00
N GLN A 430 -9.73 33.42 -2.75
CA GLN A 430 -11.04 33.43 -3.39
C GLN A 430 -11.72 34.72 -3.01
N ARG A 431 -11.86 35.62 -3.99
CA ARG A 431 -12.59 36.88 -3.85
C ARG A 431 -13.96 36.57 -3.26
N ARG A 432 -14.23 37.12 -2.06
CA ARG A 432 -15.55 37.17 -1.51
C ARG A 432 -16.46 37.95 -2.48
N TYR A 433 -17.33 37.26 -3.18
CA TYR A 433 -18.46 37.89 -3.84
C TYR A 433 -19.40 38.44 -2.77
N ARG A 434 -19.27 39.71 -2.45
CA ARG A 434 -20.31 40.47 -1.75
C ARG A 434 -21.52 40.58 -2.70
N ARG A 435 -22.55 39.79 -2.45
CA ARG A 435 -23.87 40.08 -2.99
C ARG A 435 -24.32 41.45 -2.41
N ARG A 436 -24.25 42.48 -3.23
CA ARG A 436 -25.00 43.72 -2.97
C ARG A 436 -26.48 43.38 -3.17
N GLY A 437 -27.27 43.50 -2.10
CA GLY A 437 -28.72 43.47 -2.17
C GLY A 437 -29.22 44.64 -3.02
N ARG A 438 -30.13 44.37 -3.91
CA ARG A 438 -31.02 45.34 -4.53
C ARG A 438 -32.38 45.21 -3.89
N PRO A 439 -33.08 46.32 -3.62
CA PRO A 439 -34.38 46.33 -2.95
C PRO A 439 -35.49 45.83 -3.90
N LEU A 440 -36.43 45.13 -3.29
CA LEU A 440 -37.72 44.78 -3.87
C LEU A 440 -38.54 46.06 -4.11
N LEU A 441 -38.98 46.27 -5.36
CA LEU A 441 -40.14 47.10 -5.67
C LEU A 441 -41.28 46.19 -6.05
N ALA A 442 -42.41 46.47 -5.41
CA ALA A 442 -43.71 45.84 -5.56
C ALA A 442 -44.41 46.28 -6.84
N GLY A 443 -45.31 45.47 -7.34
CA GLY A 443 -46.33 45.80 -8.36
C GLY A 443 -46.50 44.65 -9.38
N ASP A 444 -47.51 44.04 -9.50
CA ASP A 444 -48.94 44.08 -9.56
C ASP A 444 -49.43 43.08 -10.67
N ARG A 445 -50.44 42.31 -10.30
CA ARG A 445 -51.54 41.74 -11.11
C ARG A 445 -51.31 40.89 -12.39
N GLY A 446 -51.75 39.69 -12.29
CA GLY A 446 -52.89 39.22 -13.11
C GLY A 446 -52.62 38.44 -14.38
N ARG A 447 -52.91 37.19 -14.36
CA ARG A 447 -54.00 36.53 -15.15
C ARG A 447 -53.81 35.01 -15.21
N ARG A 448 -54.89 34.34 -14.91
CA ARG A 448 -55.16 32.93 -15.27
C ARG A 448 -55.07 32.75 -16.80
N VAL A 449 -54.73 31.54 -17.27
CA VAL A 449 -55.60 30.67 -18.10
C VAL A 449 -54.86 29.34 -18.36
N ARG A 450 -55.60 28.27 -18.16
CA ARG A 450 -55.61 26.88 -18.60
C ARG A 450 -54.92 26.57 -19.95
N ALA A 451 -54.22 25.52 -20.05
CA ALA A 451 -54.52 24.24 -20.69
C ALA A 451 -53.37 23.26 -20.34
#